data_5d3db6c8f4927d61ba283f86870f1c66
#
_entry.id   5d3db6c8f4927d61ba283f86870f1c66
#
_cell.length_a   1.000
_cell.length_b   1.000
_cell.length_c   1.000
_cell.angle_alpha   90.00
_cell.angle_beta   90.00
_cell.angle_gamma   90.00
#
_symmetry.space_group_name_H-M   'P 1'
#
loop_
_entity.id
_entity.type
_entity.pdbx_description
1 polymer ?
#
loop_
_entity_poly.entity_id
_entity_poly.type
_entity_poly.pdbx_seq_one_letter_code
_entity_poly.pdbx_strand_id
1 'polypeptide(L)'
;FDISPVNTVLNHYSKKIGFEYDKNGTLSKKGIVDIDLLKKLNKMKYYELQGPKSLGLEFVIQEVFPLIDSTLVNDYNILRTYIEHIATQLKKAINENNEDKILITGGGAYNKTLIKVLKNKLRCNLVIPEKEIIENKESLIFAYLGLLRANNKINCLKSVTGASKNHSSGQIFRKL
;
A
#
# COMPACT_ATOMS: atom_id res chain seq x y z
N PHE A 1 9.75 2.56 -1.47
CA PHE A 1 9.82 1.16 -1.04
C PHE A 1 8.47 0.69 -0.52
N ASP A 2 8.26 -0.62 -0.48
CA ASP A 2 6.99 -1.20 -0.05
C ASP A 2 6.93 -1.24 1.49
N ILE A 3 5.81 -0.79 2.06
CA ILE A 3 5.62 -0.74 3.51
C ILE A 3 4.86 -1.97 3.99
N SER A 4 3.70 -2.26 3.38
CA SER A 4 2.84 -3.39 3.74
C SER A 4 1.95 -3.76 2.55
N PRO A 5 1.69 -5.05 2.32
CA PRO A 5 0.67 -5.45 1.34
C PRO A 5 -0.71 -5.00 1.85
N VAL A 6 -1.53 -4.48 0.97
CA VAL A 6 -2.86 -3.96 1.33
C VAL A 6 -3.96 -4.81 0.71
N ASN A 7 -4.30 -4.57 -0.54
CA ASN A 7 -5.44 -5.20 -1.20
C ASN A 7 -5.26 -6.70 -1.40
N THR A 8 -4.03 -7.18 -1.61
CA THR A 8 -3.75 -8.61 -1.77
C THR A 8 -4.26 -9.43 -0.59
N VAL A 9 -4.00 -8.95 0.63
CA VAL A 9 -4.45 -9.63 1.85
C VAL A 9 -5.92 -9.37 2.14
N LEU A 10 -6.37 -8.12 2.05
CA LEU A 10 -7.78 -7.78 2.30
C LEU A 10 -8.73 -8.50 1.34
N ASN A 11 -8.39 -8.56 0.05
CA ASN A 11 -9.21 -9.26 -0.94
C ASN A 11 -9.22 -10.77 -0.72
N HIS A 12 -8.09 -11.37 -0.29
CA HIS A 12 -8.04 -12.79 0.03
C HIS A 12 -9.06 -13.18 1.11
N TYR A 13 -9.06 -12.47 2.25
CA TYR A 13 -10.00 -12.74 3.34
C TYR A 13 -11.43 -12.28 3.04
N SER A 14 -11.62 -11.28 2.20
CA SER A 14 -12.95 -10.92 1.70
C SER A 14 -13.55 -12.04 0.85
N LYS A 15 -12.74 -12.70 0.01
CA LYS A 15 -13.19 -13.84 -0.82
C LYS A 15 -13.60 -15.04 0.02
N LYS A 16 -12.94 -15.32 1.15
CA LYS A 16 -13.34 -16.41 2.07
C LYS A 16 -14.78 -16.26 2.60
N ILE A 17 -15.26 -15.03 2.70
CA ILE A 17 -16.63 -14.70 3.16
C ILE A 17 -17.58 -14.32 2.02
N GLY A 18 -17.23 -14.69 0.76
CA GLY A 18 -18.10 -14.55 -0.41
C GLY A 18 -18.11 -13.18 -1.09
N PHE A 19 -17.13 -12.32 -0.82
CA PHE A 19 -17.01 -10.99 -1.45
C PHE A 19 -15.71 -10.89 -2.22
N GLU A 20 -15.72 -10.27 -3.39
CA GLU A 20 -14.52 -10.09 -4.19
C GLU A 20 -13.48 -9.20 -3.50
N TYR A 21 -13.96 -8.16 -2.79
CA TYR A 21 -13.15 -7.25 -1.99
C TYR A 21 -14.00 -6.55 -0.92
N ASP A 22 -13.35 -5.91 0.05
CA ASP A 22 -14.02 -5.15 1.11
C ASP A 22 -14.47 -3.77 0.62
N LYS A 23 -15.62 -3.75 -0.10
CA LYS A 23 -16.17 -2.52 -0.68
C LYS A 23 -16.44 -1.47 0.39
N ASN A 24 -15.80 -0.30 0.25
CA ASN A 24 -15.88 0.82 1.20
C ASN A 24 -15.46 0.47 2.64
N GLY A 25 -14.78 -0.64 2.87
CA GLY A 25 -14.39 -1.07 4.22
C GLY A 25 -15.58 -1.57 5.07
N THR A 26 -16.66 -2.03 4.42
CA THR A 26 -17.89 -2.44 5.14
C THR A 26 -17.75 -3.78 5.86
N LEU A 27 -16.91 -4.68 5.35
CA LEU A 27 -16.64 -5.97 5.99
C LEU A 27 -15.73 -5.77 7.21
N SER A 28 -14.60 -5.13 7.03
CA SER A 28 -13.66 -4.81 8.10
C SER A 28 -14.28 -3.95 9.21
N LYS A 29 -15.25 -3.10 8.88
CA LYS A 29 -16.00 -2.32 9.88
C LYS A 29 -16.80 -3.20 10.85
N LYS A 30 -17.22 -4.40 10.43
CA LYS A 30 -17.97 -5.34 11.30
C LYS A 30 -17.06 -6.08 12.28
N GLY A 31 -15.77 -6.17 11.96
CA GLY A 31 -14.80 -6.89 12.79
C GLY A 31 -14.31 -6.08 13.99
N ILE A 32 -13.73 -6.81 14.93
CA ILE A 32 -13.06 -6.29 16.12
C ILE A 32 -11.56 -6.60 15.98
N VAL A 33 -10.72 -5.71 16.46
CA VAL A 33 -9.25 -5.91 16.44
C VAL A 33 -8.88 -7.04 17.38
N ASP A 34 -8.25 -8.09 16.83
CA ASP A 34 -7.60 -9.13 17.59
C ASP A 34 -6.18 -8.68 17.96
N ILE A 35 -5.95 -8.48 19.25
CA ILE A 35 -4.68 -7.91 19.74
C ILE A 35 -3.51 -8.86 19.58
N ASP A 36 -3.73 -10.17 19.70
CA ASP A 36 -2.65 -11.15 19.59
C ASP A 36 -2.24 -11.37 18.15
N LEU A 37 -3.20 -11.43 17.21
CA LEU A 37 -2.91 -11.41 15.80
C LEU A 37 -2.19 -10.12 15.38
N LEU A 38 -2.64 -8.97 15.87
CA LEU A 38 -2.00 -7.67 15.58
C LEU A 38 -0.54 -7.66 16.06
N LYS A 39 -0.26 -8.16 17.26
CA LYS A 39 1.11 -8.27 17.79
C LYS A 39 1.98 -9.18 16.92
N LYS A 40 1.45 -10.35 16.50
CA LYS A 40 2.17 -11.29 15.63
C LYS A 40 2.51 -10.65 14.29
N LEU A 41 1.54 -10.02 13.62
CA LEU A 41 1.73 -9.31 12.36
C LEU A 41 2.80 -8.20 12.48
N ASN A 42 2.74 -7.41 13.55
CA ASN A 42 3.67 -6.30 13.76
C ASN A 42 5.11 -6.73 14.10
N LYS A 43 5.32 -7.99 14.52
CA LYS A 43 6.62 -8.58 14.84
C LYS A 43 7.26 -9.34 13.67
N MET A 44 6.65 -9.38 12.49
CA MET A 44 7.24 -10.05 11.34
C MET A 44 8.56 -9.37 10.95
N LYS A 45 9.59 -10.17 10.67
CA LYS A 45 10.98 -9.72 10.39
C LYS A 45 11.06 -8.64 9.31
N TYR A 46 10.18 -8.72 8.29
CA TYR A 46 10.12 -7.73 7.22
C TYR A 46 9.98 -6.29 7.74
N TYR A 47 9.19 -6.09 8.80
CA TYR A 47 8.91 -4.75 9.35
C TYR A 47 10.05 -4.19 10.22
N GLU A 48 11.05 -5.01 10.53
CA GLU A 48 12.28 -4.60 11.25
C GLU A 48 13.38 -4.15 10.29
N LEU A 49 13.28 -4.50 9.00
CA LEU A 49 14.26 -4.14 7.99
C LEU A 49 14.30 -2.63 7.78
N GLN A 50 15.51 -2.08 7.73
CA GLN A 50 15.78 -0.68 7.43
C GLN A 50 16.07 -0.48 5.94
N GLY A 51 15.82 0.73 5.44
CA GLY A 51 16.15 1.13 4.07
C GLY A 51 15.18 0.66 3.00
N PRO A 52 15.57 0.77 1.74
CA PRO A 52 14.74 0.34 0.61
C PRO A 52 14.49 -1.15 0.67
N LYS A 53 13.22 -1.53 0.65
CA LYS A 53 12.76 -2.92 0.68
C LYS A 53 11.57 -3.11 -0.24
N SER A 54 11.40 -4.33 -0.74
CA SER A 54 10.35 -4.71 -1.67
C SER A 54 9.51 -5.85 -1.09
N LEU A 55 8.22 -5.85 -1.41
CA LEU A 55 7.27 -6.90 -1.07
C LEU A 55 6.78 -7.56 -2.35
N GLY A 56 7.19 -8.82 -2.55
CA GLY A 56 6.60 -9.68 -3.57
C GLY A 56 5.36 -10.42 -3.04
N LEU A 57 4.63 -11.03 -3.96
CA LEU A 57 3.50 -11.91 -3.64
C LEU A 57 3.97 -13.12 -2.80
N GLU A 58 5.23 -13.54 -3.00
CA GLU A 58 5.88 -14.64 -2.29
C GLU A 58 5.86 -14.41 -0.77
N PHE A 59 6.17 -13.18 -0.33
CA PHE A 59 6.12 -12.83 1.10
C PHE A 59 4.70 -13.00 1.66
N VAL A 60 3.68 -12.62 0.90
CA VAL A 60 2.29 -12.76 1.35
C VAL A 60 1.92 -14.22 1.49
N ILE A 61 2.27 -15.04 0.51
CA ILE A 61 1.94 -16.48 0.48
C ILE A 61 2.74 -17.27 1.54
N GLN A 62 4.02 -16.97 1.71
CA GLN A 62 4.91 -17.76 2.56
C GLN A 62 4.90 -17.33 4.02
N GLU A 63 4.61 -16.07 4.30
CA GLU A 63 4.74 -15.52 5.65
C GLU A 63 3.41 -14.99 6.20
N VAL A 64 2.68 -14.16 5.42
CA VAL A 64 1.49 -13.47 5.96
C VAL A 64 0.30 -14.42 6.09
N PHE A 65 -0.04 -15.16 5.03
CA PHE A 65 -1.18 -16.07 5.06
C PHE A 65 -0.99 -17.21 6.08
N PRO A 66 0.15 -17.93 6.14
CA PRO A 66 0.33 -18.97 7.14
C PRO A 66 0.25 -18.45 8.57
N LEU A 67 0.78 -17.23 8.84
CA LEU A 67 0.68 -16.62 10.17
C LEU A 67 -0.77 -16.35 10.55
N ILE A 68 -1.58 -15.79 9.65
CA ILE A 68 -2.98 -15.48 9.91
C ILE A 68 -3.81 -16.78 10.02
N ASP A 69 -3.64 -17.71 9.08
CA ASP A 69 -4.41 -18.96 9.00
C ASP A 69 -4.08 -19.92 10.16
N SER A 70 -2.93 -19.76 10.83
CA SER A 70 -2.62 -20.47 12.09
C SER A 70 -3.44 -20.00 13.29
N THR A 71 -4.26 -18.96 13.13
CA THR A 71 -5.10 -18.42 14.19
C THR A 71 -6.56 -18.87 14.02
N LEU A 72 -7.31 -18.87 15.14
CA LEU A 72 -8.76 -19.15 15.14
C LEU A 72 -9.60 -17.87 14.98
N VAL A 73 -9.01 -16.79 14.50
CA VAL A 73 -9.68 -15.49 14.32
C VAL A 73 -10.60 -15.55 13.11
N ASN A 74 -11.85 -15.10 13.25
CA ASN A 74 -12.78 -15.06 12.11
C ASN A 74 -12.39 -13.98 11.10
N ASP A 75 -12.82 -14.16 9.84
CA ASP A 75 -12.39 -13.32 8.71
C ASP A 75 -12.73 -11.83 8.87
N TYR A 76 -13.85 -11.46 9.50
CA TYR A 76 -14.18 -10.05 9.76
C TYR A 76 -13.17 -9.42 10.73
N ASN A 77 -12.79 -10.16 11.77
CA ASN A 77 -11.78 -9.71 12.73
C ASN A 77 -10.39 -9.68 12.10
N ILE A 78 -10.07 -10.64 11.22
CA ILE A 78 -8.83 -10.62 10.42
C ILE A 78 -8.76 -9.34 9.58
N LEU A 79 -9.81 -9.04 8.81
CA LEU A 79 -9.88 -7.83 7.99
C LEU A 79 -9.69 -6.55 8.83
N ARG A 80 -10.36 -6.48 9.98
CA ARG A 80 -10.25 -5.32 10.88
C ARG A 80 -8.86 -5.19 11.48
N THR A 81 -8.29 -6.30 11.93
CA THR A 81 -6.96 -6.36 12.53
C THR A 81 -5.88 -6.02 11.52
N TYR A 82 -6.05 -6.51 10.29
CA TYR A 82 -5.08 -6.24 9.22
C TYR A 82 -5.07 -4.77 8.80
N ILE A 83 -6.23 -4.10 8.76
CA ILE A 83 -6.30 -2.63 8.57
C ILE A 83 -5.54 -1.90 9.69
N GLU A 84 -5.67 -2.35 10.93
CA GLU A 84 -4.96 -1.76 12.07
C GLU A 84 -3.44 -1.96 11.95
N HIS A 85 -3.04 -3.14 11.47
CA HIS A 85 -1.64 -3.46 11.16
C HIS A 85 -1.08 -2.55 10.06
N ILE A 86 -1.76 -2.41 8.91
CA ILE A 86 -1.36 -1.52 7.81
C ILE A 86 -1.12 -0.10 8.35
N ALA A 87 -2.08 0.44 9.10
CA ALA A 87 -1.98 1.79 9.63
C ALA A 87 -0.83 1.95 10.64
N THR A 88 -0.52 0.89 11.41
CA THR A 88 0.62 0.87 12.33
C THR A 88 1.95 0.89 11.57
N GLN A 89 2.08 0.11 10.48
CA GLN A 89 3.31 0.08 9.69
C GLN A 89 3.51 1.39 8.90
N LEU A 90 2.44 1.96 8.35
CA LEU A 90 2.49 3.27 7.72
C LEU A 90 2.96 4.36 8.70
N LYS A 91 2.41 4.38 9.92
CA LYS A 91 2.84 5.32 10.96
C LYS A 91 4.32 5.21 11.28
N LYS A 92 4.86 3.99 11.35
CA LYS A 92 6.29 3.76 11.61
C LYS A 92 7.19 4.23 10.45
N ALA A 93 6.70 4.09 9.21
CA ALA A 93 7.47 4.41 8.01
C ALA A 93 7.45 5.90 7.63
N ILE A 94 6.45 6.62 8.09
CA ILE A 94 6.26 8.04 7.80
C ILE A 94 6.85 8.86 8.95
N ASN A 95 7.80 9.74 8.58
CA ASN A 95 8.33 10.74 9.51
C ASN A 95 7.34 11.91 9.54
N GLU A 96 6.44 11.92 10.52
CA GLU A 96 5.29 12.82 10.54
C GLU A 96 5.65 14.19 11.09
N ASN A 97 5.38 15.24 10.30
CA ASN A 97 5.15 16.60 10.79
C ASN A 97 3.68 16.96 10.63
N ASN A 98 3.11 17.73 11.55
CA ASN A 98 1.69 18.12 11.52
C ASN A 98 1.29 18.88 10.24
N GLU A 99 2.24 19.48 9.55
CA GLU A 99 2.05 20.23 8.30
C GLU A 99 2.14 19.36 7.04
N ASP A 100 2.61 18.13 7.17
CA ASP A 100 2.77 17.22 6.04
C ASP A 100 1.42 16.82 5.45
N LYS A 101 1.39 16.70 4.12
CA LYS A 101 0.26 16.19 3.37
C LYS A 101 0.62 14.85 2.75
N ILE A 102 -0.18 13.84 3.03
CA ILE A 102 -0.02 12.51 2.43
C ILE A 102 -1.13 12.29 1.42
N LEU A 103 -0.75 12.15 0.16
CA LEU A 103 -1.68 11.81 -0.92
C LEU A 103 -1.91 10.30 -0.94
N ILE A 104 -3.17 9.88 -0.79
CA ILE A 104 -3.58 8.47 -0.85
C ILE A 104 -4.25 8.18 -2.19
N THR A 105 -3.72 7.20 -2.92
CA THR A 105 -4.24 6.79 -4.24
C THR A 105 -4.37 5.27 -4.33
N GLY A 106 -4.91 4.79 -5.46
CA GLY A 106 -5.15 3.37 -5.69
C GLY A 106 -6.37 2.84 -4.94
N GLY A 107 -6.67 1.55 -5.08
CA GLY A 107 -7.89 0.93 -4.55
C GLY A 107 -8.10 1.06 -3.04
N GLY A 108 -7.00 1.14 -2.27
CA GLY A 108 -7.06 1.34 -0.81
C GLY A 108 -7.67 2.69 -0.39
N ALA A 109 -7.62 3.72 -1.27
CA ALA A 109 -8.23 5.02 -1.01
C ALA A 109 -9.77 4.95 -0.86
N TYR A 110 -10.40 3.95 -1.47
CA TYR A 110 -11.84 3.72 -1.35
C TYR A 110 -12.26 2.99 -0.08
N ASN A 111 -11.32 2.38 0.66
CA ASN A 111 -11.64 1.69 1.91
C ASN A 111 -11.80 2.69 3.05
N LYS A 112 -13.05 3.11 3.31
CA LYS A 112 -13.38 4.12 4.33
C LYS A 112 -12.94 3.72 5.74
N THR A 113 -12.92 2.43 6.05
CA THR A 113 -12.44 1.94 7.36
C THR A 113 -10.93 2.13 7.49
N LEU A 114 -10.16 1.79 6.45
CA LEU A 114 -8.71 2.06 6.42
C LEU A 114 -8.42 3.55 6.55
N ILE A 115 -9.09 4.39 5.76
CA ILE A 115 -8.90 5.85 5.82
C ILE A 115 -9.23 6.40 7.20
N LYS A 116 -10.31 5.93 7.84
CA LYS A 116 -10.67 6.35 9.21
C LYS A 116 -9.58 5.96 10.22
N VAL A 117 -9.05 4.74 10.12
CA VAL A 117 -7.99 4.27 11.02
C VAL A 117 -6.71 5.07 10.81
N LEU A 118 -6.34 5.35 9.56
CA LEU A 118 -5.20 6.19 9.23
C LEU A 118 -5.34 7.60 9.79
N LYS A 119 -6.50 8.27 9.61
CA LYS A 119 -6.77 9.59 10.17
C LYS A 119 -6.63 9.63 11.70
N ASN A 120 -7.00 8.55 12.37
CA ASN A 120 -6.88 8.47 13.83
C ASN A 120 -5.44 8.20 14.32
N LYS A 121 -4.60 7.56 13.49
CA LYS A 121 -3.23 7.19 13.87
C LYS A 121 -2.18 8.18 13.43
N LEU A 122 -2.38 8.83 12.29
CA LEU A 122 -1.45 9.77 11.69
C LEU A 122 -1.79 11.19 12.12
N ARG A 123 -0.75 12.00 12.33
CA ARG A 123 -0.89 13.43 12.69
C ARG A 123 -0.90 14.36 11.49
N CYS A 124 -0.51 13.83 10.32
CA CYS A 124 -0.47 14.58 9.07
C CYS A 124 -1.84 14.67 8.39
N ASN A 125 -1.97 15.58 7.44
CA ASN A 125 -3.19 15.74 6.66
C ASN A 125 -3.27 14.70 5.53
N LEU A 126 -4.28 13.85 5.55
CA LEU A 126 -4.53 12.86 4.50
C LEU A 126 -5.37 13.47 3.37
N VAL A 127 -4.82 13.51 2.19
CA VAL A 127 -5.46 14.00 0.96
C VAL A 127 -5.87 12.83 0.10
N ILE A 128 -7.18 12.70 -0.17
CA ILE A 128 -7.71 11.73 -1.13
C ILE A 128 -8.09 12.56 -2.36
N PRO A 129 -7.42 12.37 -3.49
CA PRO A 129 -7.68 13.14 -4.70
C PRO A 129 -9.00 12.69 -5.35
N GLU A 130 -9.38 13.39 -6.41
CA GLU A 130 -10.51 13.04 -7.23
C GLU A 130 -10.37 11.65 -7.85
N LYS A 131 -11.51 11.04 -8.19
CA LYS A 131 -11.59 9.67 -8.71
C LYS A 131 -10.72 9.46 -9.94
N GLU A 132 -10.69 10.44 -10.82
CA GLU A 132 -9.90 10.43 -12.06
C GLU A 132 -8.40 10.23 -11.77
N ILE A 133 -7.87 10.88 -10.74
CA ILE A 133 -6.47 10.73 -10.33
C ILE A 133 -6.24 9.37 -9.67
N ILE A 134 -7.17 8.92 -8.81
CA ILE A 134 -7.06 7.61 -8.16
C ILE A 134 -6.98 6.48 -9.19
N GLU A 135 -7.83 6.53 -10.21
CA GLU A 135 -7.96 5.48 -11.22
C GLU A 135 -6.90 5.55 -12.32
N ASN A 136 -6.41 6.75 -12.65
CA ASN A 136 -5.50 6.96 -13.78
C ASN A 136 -4.09 7.40 -13.37
N LYS A 137 -3.73 7.29 -12.09
CA LYS A 137 -2.43 7.72 -11.58
C LYS A 137 -1.26 7.11 -12.37
N GLU A 138 -1.30 5.82 -12.64
CA GLU A 138 -0.21 5.13 -13.36
C GLU A 138 -0.12 5.63 -14.80
N SER A 139 -1.24 5.76 -15.49
CA SER A 139 -1.29 6.31 -16.86
C SER A 139 -0.72 7.73 -16.91
N LEU A 140 -1.06 8.57 -15.93
CA LEU A 140 -0.53 9.92 -15.81
C LEU A 140 1.00 9.93 -15.59
N ILE A 141 1.49 9.07 -14.70
CA ILE A 141 2.93 8.95 -14.42
C ILE A 141 3.67 8.48 -15.67
N PHE A 142 3.19 7.42 -16.34
CA PHE A 142 3.86 6.91 -17.54
C PHE A 142 3.79 7.90 -18.71
N ALA A 143 2.70 8.62 -18.89
CA ALA A 143 2.60 9.69 -19.89
C ALA A 143 3.64 10.78 -19.61
N TYR A 144 3.79 11.20 -18.35
CA TYR A 144 4.80 12.19 -17.96
C TYR A 144 6.24 11.69 -18.18
N LEU A 145 6.54 10.44 -17.79
CA LEU A 145 7.86 9.83 -18.02
C LEU A 145 8.15 9.72 -19.51
N GLY A 146 7.16 9.38 -20.34
CA GLY A 146 7.25 9.37 -21.81
C GLY A 146 7.52 10.76 -22.38
N LEU A 147 6.85 11.79 -21.89
CA LEU A 147 7.09 13.18 -22.28
C LEU A 147 8.53 13.64 -21.94
N LEU A 148 9.02 13.29 -20.74
CA LEU A 148 10.41 13.56 -20.37
C LEU A 148 11.38 12.87 -21.32
N ARG A 149 11.13 11.61 -21.67
CA ARG A 149 11.95 10.85 -22.61
C ARG A 149 11.94 11.48 -24.00
N ALA A 150 10.78 11.86 -24.52
CA ALA A 150 10.63 12.49 -25.82
C ALA A 150 11.42 13.82 -25.93
N ASN A 151 11.56 14.52 -24.82
CA ASN A 151 12.31 15.76 -24.71
C ASN A 151 13.77 15.56 -24.26
N ASN A 152 14.30 14.34 -24.28
CA ASN A 152 15.64 13.98 -23.80
C ASN A 152 15.95 14.45 -22.38
N LYS A 153 14.92 14.58 -21.53
CA LYS A 153 15.07 14.91 -20.11
C LYS A 153 15.25 13.64 -19.28
N ILE A 154 15.83 13.79 -18.09
CA ILE A 154 16.00 12.71 -17.11
C ILE A 154 14.62 12.24 -16.66
N ASN A 155 14.36 10.94 -16.80
CA ASN A 155 13.16 10.27 -16.32
C ASN A 155 13.46 9.07 -15.39
N CYS A 156 14.73 8.80 -15.14
CA CYS A 156 15.21 7.76 -14.23
C CYS A 156 16.15 8.39 -13.21
N LEU A 157 15.73 8.40 -11.93
CA LEU A 157 16.51 8.98 -10.85
C LEU A 157 17.29 7.89 -10.10
N LYS A 158 18.59 8.08 -9.89
CA LYS A 158 19.47 7.16 -9.14
C LYS A 158 18.97 6.92 -7.71
N SER A 159 18.40 7.94 -7.08
CA SER A 159 17.86 7.87 -5.71
C SER A 159 16.64 6.94 -5.57
N VAL A 160 15.96 6.65 -6.68
CA VAL A 160 14.77 5.78 -6.70
C VAL A 160 15.11 4.40 -7.24
N THR A 161 15.91 4.33 -8.30
CA THR A 161 16.15 3.10 -9.05
C THR A 161 17.40 2.34 -8.61
N GLY A 162 18.28 2.95 -7.83
CA GLY A 162 19.60 2.40 -7.52
C GLY A 162 20.61 2.44 -8.66
N ALA A 163 20.29 3.10 -9.78
CA ALA A 163 21.20 3.29 -10.91
C ALA A 163 22.43 4.11 -10.50
N SER A 164 23.56 3.93 -11.21
CA SER A 164 24.81 4.66 -10.92
C SER A 164 24.68 6.18 -11.11
N LYS A 165 23.80 6.61 -12.02
CA LYS A 165 23.52 8.03 -12.30
C LYS A 165 22.08 8.26 -12.75
N ASN A 166 21.62 9.51 -12.66
CA ASN A 166 20.38 9.94 -13.29
C ASN A 166 20.51 9.83 -14.81
N HIS A 167 19.49 9.30 -15.50
CA HIS A 167 19.56 9.13 -16.94
C HIS A 167 18.17 9.20 -17.59
N SER A 168 18.15 9.30 -18.92
CA SER A 168 16.95 9.18 -19.72
C SER A 168 16.85 7.74 -20.25
N SER A 169 15.77 7.05 -19.93
CA SER A 169 15.53 5.64 -20.27
C SER A 169 14.31 5.49 -21.19
N GLY A 170 14.23 4.36 -21.87
CA GLY A 170 13.16 4.00 -22.80
C GLY A 170 13.56 4.16 -24.26
N GLN A 171 12.93 3.36 -25.13
CA GLN A 171 13.13 3.40 -26.59
C GLN A 171 11.98 4.17 -27.25
N ILE A 172 12.30 4.93 -28.29
CA ILE A 172 11.32 5.62 -29.13
C ILE A 172 11.39 5.00 -30.51
N PHE A 173 10.32 4.33 -30.90
CA PHE A 173 10.18 3.81 -32.26
C PHE A 173 9.49 4.87 -33.09
N ARG A 174 10.19 5.35 -34.15
CA ARG A 174 9.60 6.27 -35.12
C ARG A 174 9.17 5.45 -36.34
N LYS A 175 8.00 5.76 -36.89
CA LYS A 175 7.58 5.23 -38.17
C LYS A 175 8.55 5.78 -39.20
N LEU A 176 9.20 4.88 -40.01
CA LEU A 176 10.00 5.24 -41.17
C LEU A 176 9.12 5.83 -42.25
#